data_188f1fa75fef9adcd36cd0dcdca7559a
#
_entry.id   188f1fa75fef9adcd36cd0dcdca7559a
#
_cell.length_a   1.000
_cell.length_b   1.000
_cell.length_c   1.000
_cell.angle_alpha   90.00
_cell.angle_beta   90.00
_cell.angle_gamma   90.00
#
_symmetry.space_group_name_H-M   'P 1'
#
loop_
_entity.id
_entity.type
_entity.pdbx_description
1 polymer ?
#
loop_
_entity_poly.entity_id
_entity_poly.type
_entity_poly.pdbx_seq_one_letter_code
_entity_poly.pdbx_strand_id
1 'polypeptide(L)'
;MPDTPVPGVAAIAPANAAVASRFRRLAELLELEGDNPFRVQAYRRAATAVAGLSEDVLQIVSQPDGLERLDALPGVGEDLAAKIAEVCQTGRLGLLDAVQARLPSSLVALSALPGLGPDRIRRLHRELGVQSCEDLRGAVEAGRLRSLPGFGAALERRLARALSRAPLQRTPRLEAQPVAEALRQSLLAVPGVERADVAGSLRRGRSDVGDIDLVAAASGANVTVAFSALPQVEEVLSRGPSRATVRLIGGLQADLLVAPPESYGAALLHFTGSKAHNIALRRLARRQGLKLNEWGLFKAEQRIAGKTEADVYGALGLTEPPPWQRETGSLPPPLPTP
;
A
#
# COMPACT_ATOMS: atom_id res chain seq x y z
N MET A 1 -10.83 44.05 -1.88
CA MET A 1 -10.74 43.12 -3.01
C MET A 1 -10.86 41.71 -2.43
N PRO A 2 -11.97 40.98 -2.65
CA PRO A 2 -12.08 39.62 -2.13
C PRO A 2 -11.25 38.67 -2.98
N ASP A 3 -10.50 37.80 -2.28
CA ASP A 3 -9.68 36.72 -2.82
C ASP A 3 -10.54 35.77 -3.69
N THR A 4 -10.11 35.61 -4.92
CA THR A 4 -10.71 34.63 -5.85
C THR A 4 -10.15 33.25 -5.47
N PRO A 5 -10.97 32.26 -5.12
CA PRO A 5 -10.47 30.93 -4.83
C PRO A 5 -9.92 30.29 -6.11
N VAL A 6 -8.69 29.77 -6.02
CA VAL A 6 -8.07 28.91 -7.04
C VAL A 6 -8.98 27.70 -7.26
N PRO A 7 -9.32 27.29 -8.51
CA PRO A 7 -10.15 26.13 -8.74
C PRO A 7 -9.44 24.88 -8.24
N GLY A 8 -9.94 24.34 -7.12
CA GLY A 8 -9.48 23.10 -6.52
C GLY A 8 -9.75 21.94 -7.45
N VAL A 9 -8.81 20.99 -7.52
CA VAL A 9 -9.04 19.65 -8.06
C VAL A 9 -10.26 19.09 -7.32
N ALA A 10 -11.38 18.94 -8.02
CA ALA A 10 -12.60 18.40 -7.44
C ALA A 10 -12.30 17.01 -6.88
N ALA A 11 -12.50 16.81 -5.60
CA ALA A 11 -12.35 15.51 -4.98
C ALA A 11 -13.35 14.55 -5.63
N ILE A 12 -12.86 13.48 -6.24
CA ILE A 12 -13.70 12.44 -6.86
C ILE A 12 -14.63 11.89 -5.79
N ALA A 13 -15.95 11.89 -6.04
CA ALA A 13 -16.92 11.33 -5.10
C ALA A 13 -16.54 9.87 -4.76
N PRO A 14 -16.62 9.44 -3.49
CA PRO A 14 -16.21 8.10 -3.09
C PRO A 14 -16.87 6.97 -3.88
N ALA A 15 -18.14 7.15 -4.28
CA ALA A 15 -18.88 6.19 -5.10
C ALA A 15 -18.31 6.11 -6.53
N ASN A 16 -17.98 7.23 -7.15
CA ASN A 16 -17.36 7.27 -8.48
C ASN A 16 -16.03 6.50 -8.47
N ALA A 17 -15.22 6.72 -7.45
CA ALA A 17 -13.95 6.00 -7.29
C ALA A 17 -14.15 4.49 -7.12
N ALA A 18 -15.17 4.08 -6.35
CA ALA A 18 -15.49 2.67 -6.10
C ALA A 18 -15.96 1.96 -7.37
N VAL A 19 -16.87 2.57 -8.14
CA VAL A 19 -17.34 2.04 -9.44
C VAL A 19 -16.18 1.94 -10.42
N ALA A 20 -15.42 3.02 -10.60
CA ALA A 20 -14.27 3.07 -11.50
C ALA A 20 -13.21 2.01 -11.15
N SER A 21 -12.96 1.76 -9.88
CA SER A 21 -12.03 0.72 -9.41
C SER A 21 -12.49 -0.68 -9.83
N ARG A 22 -13.77 -1.02 -9.65
CA ARG A 22 -14.33 -2.32 -10.05
C ARG A 22 -14.23 -2.53 -11.57
N PHE A 23 -14.53 -1.51 -12.35
CA PHE A 23 -14.44 -1.57 -13.82
C PHE A 23 -13.00 -1.72 -14.30
N ARG A 24 -12.03 -1.01 -13.70
CA ARG A 24 -10.61 -1.22 -14.00
C ARG A 24 -10.17 -2.64 -13.67
N ARG A 25 -10.57 -3.13 -12.49
CA ARG A 25 -10.24 -4.49 -12.04
C ARG A 25 -10.80 -5.54 -12.98
N LEU A 26 -12.05 -5.37 -13.42
CA LEU A 26 -12.66 -6.25 -14.41
C LEU A 26 -11.91 -6.23 -15.74
N ALA A 27 -11.54 -5.03 -16.25
CA ALA A 27 -10.77 -4.91 -17.49
C ALA A 27 -9.41 -5.62 -17.41
N GLU A 28 -8.70 -5.52 -16.27
CA GLU A 28 -7.44 -6.21 -16.03
C GLU A 28 -7.59 -7.74 -16.05
N LEU A 29 -8.62 -8.25 -15.40
CA LEU A 29 -8.88 -9.70 -15.37
C LEU A 29 -9.33 -10.24 -16.73
N LEU A 30 -10.21 -9.53 -17.45
CA LEU A 30 -10.62 -9.89 -18.81
C LEU A 30 -9.42 -9.92 -19.78
N GLU A 31 -8.51 -8.97 -19.66
CA GLU A 31 -7.26 -8.96 -20.45
C GLU A 31 -6.39 -10.19 -20.12
N LEU A 32 -6.32 -10.59 -18.84
CA LEU A 32 -5.63 -11.80 -18.40
C LEU A 32 -6.35 -13.08 -18.88
N GLU A 33 -7.67 -13.09 -19.00
CA GLU A 33 -8.41 -14.21 -19.63
C GLU A 33 -8.15 -14.29 -21.14
N GLY A 34 -7.73 -13.18 -21.78
CA GLY A 34 -7.58 -13.08 -23.22
C GLY A 34 -8.91 -12.75 -23.92
N ASP A 35 -9.80 -12.07 -23.21
CA ASP A 35 -11.06 -11.58 -23.77
C ASP A 35 -10.82 -10.55 -24.88
N ASN A 36 -11.86 -10.25 -25.62
CA ASN A 36 -11.82 -9.30 -26.74
C ASN A 36 -11.21 -7.94 -26.30
N PRO A 37 -10.12 -7.48 -26.94
CA PRO A 37 -9.47 -6.21 -26.60
C PRO A 37 -10.39 -4.99 -26.66
N PHE A 38 -11.39 -4.99 -27.55
CA PHE A 38 -12.39 -3.91 -27.64
C PHE A 38 -13.27 -3.87 -26.39
N ARG A 39 -13.64 -5.05 -25.87
CA ARG A 39 -14.41 -5.17 -24.63
C ARG A 39 -13.59 -4.70 -23.44
N VAL A 40 -12.33 -5.12 -23.32
CA VAL A 40 -11.40 -4.65 -22.28
C VAL A 40 -11.30 -3.12 -22.30
N GLN A 41 -11.11 -2.53 -23.50
CA GLN A 41 -11.02 -1.08 -23.65
C GLN A 41 -12.33 -0.36 -23.32
N ALA A 42 -13.48 -0.97 -23.57
CA ALA A 42 -14.78 -0.41 -23.20
C ALA A 42 -14.91 -0.26 -21.69
N TYR A 43 -14.53 -1.29 -20.90
CA TYR A 43 -14.50 -1.20 -19.42
C TYR A 43 -13.49 -0.16 -18.92
N ARG A 44 -12.33 -0.03 -19.54
CA ARG A 44 -11.35 1.02 -19.19
C ARG A 44 -11.87 2.43 -19.45
N ARG A 45 -12.54 2.64 -20.59
CA ARG A 45 -13.17 3.95 -20.91
C ARG A 45 -14.28 4.28 -19.93
N ALA A 46 -15.17 3.32 -19.65
CA ALA A 46 -16.24 3.51 -18.68
C ALA A 46 -15.69 3.85 -17.28
N ALA A 47 -14.63 3.16 -16.82
CA ALA A 47 -13.97 3.49 -15.57
C ALA A 47 -13.41 4.92 -15.55
N THR A 48 -12.86 5.38 -16.67
CA THR A 48 -12.33 6.75 -16.79
C THR A 48 -13.47 7.78 -16.82
N ALA A 49 -14.55 7.50 -17.55
CA ALA A 49 -15.73 8.38 -17.62
C ALA A 49 -16.36 8.56 -16.23
N VAL A 50 -16.60 7.46 -15.49
CA VAL A 50 -17.16 7.52 -14.15
C VAL A 50 -16.23 8.23 -13.16
N ALA A 51 -14.92 7.98 -13.22
CA ALA A 51 -13.95 8.66 -12.35
C ALA A 51 -13.86 10.18 -12.64
N GLY A 52 -14.19 10.61 -13.85
CA GLY A 52 -14.19 12.02 -14.28
C GLY A 52 -15.50 12.77 -14.02
N LEU A 53 -16.54 12.11 -13.49
CA LEU A 53 -17.79 12.77 -13.18
C LEU A 53 -17.61 13.80 -12.06
N SER A 54 -18.18 14.97 -12.25
CA SER A 54 -18.28 16.02 -11.21
C SER A 54 -19.42 15.77 -10.23
N GLU A 55 -20.41 14.96 -10.63
CA GLU A 55 -21.58 14.58 -9.85
C GLU A 55 -21.38 13.16 -9.29
N ASP A 56 -21.99 12.87 -8.13
CA ASP A 56 -21.94 11.53 -7.54
C ASP A 56 -22.79 10.57 -8.40
N VAL A 57 -22.19 9.49 -8.86
CA VAL A 57 -22.85 8.47 -9.69
C VAL A 57 -24.08 7.86 -9.01
N LEU A 58 -24.11 7.79 -7.67
CA LEU A 58 -25.29 7.35 -6.92
C LEU A 58 -26.47 8.31 -7.11
N GLN A 59 -26.20 9.62 -7.16
CA GLN A 59 -27.24 10.62 -7.41
C GLN A 59 -27.77 10.50 -8.85
N ILE A 60 -26.88 10.27 -9.83
CA ILE A 60 -27.29 10.03 -11.22
C ILE A 60 -28.20 8.81 -11.30
N VAL A 61 -27.79 7.66 -10.74
CA VAL A 61 -28.55 6.40 -10.80
C VAL A 61 -29.90 6.49 -10.09
N SER A 62 -30.05 7.35 -9.09
CA SER A 62 -31.32 7.53 -8.35
C SER A 62 -32.37 8.35 -9.11
N GLN A 63 -32.03 8.98 -10.23
CA GLN A 63 -32.93 9.77 -11.04
C GLN A 63 -33.70 8.90 -12.06
N PRO A 64 -34.90 9.27 -12.48
CA PRO A 64 -35.69 8.50 -13.45
C PRO A 64 -34.96 8.31 -14.81
N ASP A 65 -34.17 9.29 -15.24
CA ASP A 65 -33.38 9.33 -16.47
C ASP A 65 -31.93 8.87 -16.26
N GLY A 66 -31.60 8.33 -15.08
CA GLY A 66 -30.24 8.02 -14.67
C GLY A 66 -29.50 7.07 -15.61
N LEU A 67 -30.16 6.04 -16.12
CA LEU A 67 -29.57 5.11 -17.09
C LEU A 67 -29.27 5.78 -18.44
N GLU A 68 -30.18 6.63 -18.93
CA GLU A 68 -29.98 7.39 -20.17
C GLU A 68 -28.80 8.37 -20.05
N ARG A 69 -28.68 9.01 -18.90
CA ARG A 69 -27.56 9.92 -18.60
C ARG A 69 -26.23 9.16 -18.54
N LEU A 70 -26.21 7.95 -17.99
CA LEU A 70 -25.02 7.12 -17.96
C LEU A 70 -24.65 6.60 -19.35
N ASP A 71 -25.64 6.19 -20.17
CA ASP A 71 -25.44 5.74 -21.53
C ASP A 71 -24.87 6.85 -22.43
N ALA A 72 -25.28 8.10 -22.19
CA ALA A 72 -24.77 9.26 -22.89
C ALA A 72 -23.31 9.62 -22.56
N LEU A 73 -22.69 8.99 -21.55
CA LEU A 73 -21.28 9.25 -21.22
C LEU A 73 -20.34 8.72 -22.33
N PRO A 74 -19.28 9.46 -22.66
CA PRO A 74 -18.32 9.04 -23.68
C PRO A 74 -17.73 7.64 -23.39
N GLY A 75 -18.02 6.68 -24.27
CA GLY A 75 -17.51 5.31 -24.16
C GLY A 75 -18.25 4.41 -23.14
N VAL A 76 -19.38 4.86 -22.65
CA VAL A 76 -20.38 4.06 -21.95
C VAL A 76 -21.52 3.80 -22.93
N GLY A 77 -22.03 2.62 -23.00
CA GLY A 77 -23.22 2.24 -23.73
C GLY A 77 -24.18 1.54 -22.78
N GLU A 78 -25.37 1.22 -23.25
CA GLU A 78 -26.48 0.65 -22.45
C GLU A 78 -26.05 -0.48 -21.50
N ASP A 79 -25.25 -1.44 -22.01
CA ASP A 79 -24.73 -2.57 -21.18
C ASP A 79 -23.82 -2.10 -20.04
N LEU A 80 -22.97 -1.10 -20.29
CA LEU A 80 -22.07 -0.55 -19.28
C LEU A 80 -22.84 0.36 -18.29
N ALA A 81 -23.83 1.12 -18.76
CA ALA A 81 -24.70 1.91 -17.92
C ALA A 81 -25.48 1.03 -16.92
N ALA A 82 -26.04 -0.09 -17.40
CA ALA A 82 -26.70 -1.08 -16.54
C ALA A 82 -25.74 -1.66 -15.48
N LYS A 83 -24.50 -1.98 -15.85
CA LYS A 83 -23.47 -2.47 -14.92
C LYS A 83 -23.01 -1.42 -13.91
N ILE A 84 -22.96 -0.14 -14.29
CA ILE A 84 -22.70 0.96 -13.36
C ILE A 84 -23.82 1.02 -12.33
N ALA A 85 -25.08 0.96 -12.79
CA ALA A 85 -26.24 0.93 -11.91
C ALA A 85 -26.26 -0.29 -10.98
N GLU A 86 -25.89 -1.48 -11.48
CA GLU A 86 -25.72 -2.70 -10.66
C GLU A 86 -24.75 -2.45 -9.50
N VAL A 87 -23.58 -1.88 -9.78
CA VAL A 87 -22.59 -1.56 -8.73
C VAL A 87 -23.12 -0.54 -7.74
N CYS A 88 -23.84 0.48 -8.20
CA CYS A 88 -24.42 1.51 -7.33
C CYS A 88 -25.50 0.94 -6.40
N GLN A 89 -26.34 0.03 -6.90
CA GLN A 89 -27.45 -0.55 -6.15
C GLN A 89 -27.02 -1.67 -5.21
N THR A 90 -26.08 -2.52 -5.63
CA THR A 90 -25.72 -3.75 -4.93
C THR A 90 -24.35 -3.69 -4.26
N GLY A 91 -23.51 -2.72 -4.60
CA GLY A 91 -22.11 -2.67 -4.23
C GLY A 91 -21.25 -3.73 -4.92
N ARG A 92 -21.81 -4.53 -5.84
CA ARG A 92 -21.15 -5.66 -6.51
C ARG A 92 -21.23 -5.50 -8.03
N LEU A 93 -20.39 -6.25 -8.73
CA LEU A 93 -20.43 -6.40 -10.18
C LEU A 93 -20.37 -7.89 -10.51
N GLY A 94 -21.52 -8.49 -10.82
CA GLY A 94 -21.66 -9.94 -10.98
C GLY A 94 -20.68 -10.53 -12.00
N LEU A 95 -20.41 -9.80 -13.09
CA LEU A 95 -19.40 -10.22 -14.06
C LEU A 95 -17.99 -10.25 -13.45
N LEU A 96 -17.61 -9.28 -12.60
CA LEU A 96 -16.34 -9.29 -11.89
C LEU A 96 -16.23 -10.51 -10.96
N ASP A 97 -17.28 -10.79 -10.20
CA ASP A 97 -17.34 -11.94 -9.30
C ASP A 97 -17.18 -13.27 -10.08
N ALA A 98 -17.86 -13.38 -11.23
CA ALA A 98 -17.76 -14.55 -12.10
C ALA A 98 -16.36 -14.75 -12.71
N VAL A 99 -15.67 -13.66 -13.07
CA VAL A 99 -14.29 -13.71 -13.58
C VAL A 99 -13.32 -14.06 -12.47
N GLN A 100 -13.50 -13.48 -11.27
CA GLN A 100 -12.67 -13.77 -10.11
C GLN A 100 -12.81 -15.22 -9.61
N ALA A 101 -13.96 -15.85 -9.83
CA ALA A 101 -14.15 -17.27 -9.52
C ALA A 101 -13.28 -18.19 -10.42
N ARG A 102 -12.90 -17.72 -11.61
CA ARG A 102 -12.07 -18.47 -12.57
C ARG A 102 -10.59 -18.07 -12.51
N LEU A 103 -10.32 -16.82 -12.23
CA LEU A 103 -8.95 -16.26 -12.18
C LEU A 103 -8.68 -15.62 -10.83
N PRO A 104 -7.67 -16.09 -10.08
CA PRO A 104 -7.26 -15.46 -8.84
C PRO A 104 -6.90 -13.97 -9.08
N SER A 105 -7.48 -13.12 -8.27
CA SER A 105 -7.23 -11.68 -8.38
C SER A 105 -5.76 -11.29 -8.15
N SER A 106 -5.00 -12.16 -7.48
CA SER A 106 -3.55 -12.04 -7.26
C SER A 106 -2.72 -12.08 -8.56
N LEU A 107 -3.23 -12.70 -9.63
CA LEU A 107 -2.56 -12.71 -10.93
C LEU A 107 -2.36 -11.30 -11.52
N VAL A 108 -3.27 -10.38 -11.23
CA VAL A 108 -3.13 -8.99 -11.71
C VAL A 108 -1.89 -8.32 -11.13
N ALA A 109 -1.48 -8.67 -9.90
CA ALA A 109 -0.26 -8.13 -9.31
C ALA A 109 0.99 -8.48 -10.12
N LEU A 110 0.98 -9.60 -10.87
CA LEU A 110 2.09 -10.00 -11.73
C LEU A 110 2.28 -9.05 -12.92
N SER A 111 1.25 -8.33 -13.36
CA SER A 111 1.34 -7.37 -14.46
C SER A 111 2.21 -6.15 -14.13
N ALA A 112 2.40 -5.86 -12.85
CA ALA A 112 3.32 -4.82 -12.38
C ALA A 112 4.80 -5.22 -12.53
N LEU A 113 5.09 -6.50 -12.74
CA LEU A 113 6.47 -6.99 -12.87
C LEU A 113 7.02 -6.74 -14.28
N PRO A 114 8.29 -6.30 -14.39
CA PRO A 114 8.87 -5.90 -15.65
C PRO A 114 9.00 -7.09 -16.61
N GLY A 115 8.33 -7.00 -17.76
CA GLY A 115 8.37 -8.02 -18.81
C GLY A 115 7.32 -9.12 -18.67
N LEU A 116 6.39 -9.02 -17.74
CA LEU A 116 5.22 -9.87 -17.66
C LEU A 116 4.01 -9.14 -18.28
N GLY A 117 3.76 -9.42 -19.55
CA GLY A 117 2.49 -9.06 -20.19
C GLY A 117 1.44 -10.16 -20.00
N PRO A 118 0.16 -9.90 -20.37
CA PRO A 118 -0.95 -10.82 -20.18
C PRO A 118 -0.69 -12.24 -20.69
N ASP A 119 -0.08 -12.39 -21.86
CA ASP A 119 0.25 -13.71 -22.44
C ASP A 119 1.22 -14.53 -21.59
N ARG A 120 2.24 -13.87 -21.04
CA ARG A 120 3.21 -14.52 -20.15
C ARG A 120 2.59 -14.91 -18.83
N ILE A 121 1.72 -14.05 -18.28
CA ILE A 121 1.01 -14.34 -17.03
C ILE A 121 0.08 -15.54 -17.22
N ARG A 122 -0.70 -15.56 -18.30
CA ARG A 122 -1.55 -16.72 -18.64
C ARG A 122 -0.73 -18.02 -18.74
N ARG A 123 0.44 -17.96 -19.39
CA ARG A 123 1.32 -19.12 -19.52
C ARG A 123 1.87 -19.58 -18.18
N LEU A 124 2.34 -18.66 -17.34
CA LEU A 124 2.81 -18.97 -15.97
C LEU A 124 1.70 -19.64 -15.17
N HIS A 125 0.49 -19.10 -15.23
CA HIS A 125 -0.67 -19.67 -14.54
C HIS A 125 -1.01 -21.07 -15.05
N ARG A 126 -1.14 -21.23 -16.37
CA ARG A 126 -1.57 -22.51 -16.97
C ARG A 126 -0.51 -23.60 -16.89
N GLU A 127 0.77 -23.28 -17.11
CA GLU A 127 1.84 -24.27 -17.26
C GLU A 127 2.59 -24.55 -15.95
N LEU A 128 2.67 -23.58 -15.04
CA LEU A 128 3.36 -23.71 -13.74
C LEU A 128 2.45 -23.59 -12.52
N GLY A 129 1.14 -23.32 -12.71
CA GLY A 129 0.20 -23.14 -11.62
C GLY A 129 0.43 -21.85 -10.81
N VAL A 130 1.19 -20.89 -11.34
CA VAL A 130 1.49 -19.62 -10.64
C VAL A 130 0.20 -18.81 -10.49
N GLN A 131 -0.14 -18.46 -9.26
CA GLN A 131 -1.32 -17.67 -8.92
C GLN A 131 -0.98 -16.35 -8.20
N SER A 132 0.28 -16.21 -7.74
CA SER A 132 0.73 -15.07 -6.94
C SER A 132 2.18 -14.70 -7.26
N CYS A 133 2.63 -13.54 -6.76
CA CYS A 133 4.06 -13.16 -6.80
C CYS A 133 4.94 -14.14 -6.03
N GLU A 134 4.39 -14.80 -5.04
CA GLU A 134 5.10 -15.79 -4.24
C GLU A 134 5.30 -17.09 -4.99
N ASP A 135 4.27 -17.62 -5.64
CA ASP A 135 4.41 -18.79 -6.51
C ASP A 135 5.42 -18.52 -7.62
N LEU A 136 5.38 -17.30 -8.17
CA LEU A 136 6.36 -16.89 -9.18
C LEU A 136 7.78 -16.85 -8.59
N ARG A 137 7.95 -16.38 -7.36
CA ARG A 137 9.26 -16.38 -6.67
C ARG A 137 9.77 -17.82 -6.53
N GLY A 138 8.96 -18.72 -6.00
CA GLY A 138 9.32 -20.14 -5.89
C GLY A 138 9.64 -20.78 -7.26
N ALA A 139 8.90 -20.41 -8.32
CA ALA A 139 9.18 -20.90 -9.66
C ALA A 139 10.50 -20.36 -10.23
N VAL A 140 10.86 -19.10 -9.93
CA VAL A 140 12.15 -18.47 -10.29
C VAL A 140 13.29 -19.12 -9.54
N GLU A 141 13.18 -19.28 -8.23
CA GLU A 141 14.20 -19.92 -7.38
C GLU A 141 14.46 -21.38 -7.78
N ALA A 142 13.42 -22.09 -8.14
CA ALA A 142 13.52 -23.45 -8.66
C ALA A 142 13.98 -23.55 -10.13
N GLY A 143 14.23 -22.42 -10.81
CA GLY A 143 14.66 -22.37 -12.21
C GLY A 143 13.62 -22.87 -13.22
N ARG A 144 12.36 -22.98 -12.82
CA ARG A 144 11.26 -23.57 -13.65
C ARG A 144 10.84 -22.68 -14.82
N LEU A 145 11.18 -21.39 -14.80
CA LEU A 145 10.79 -20.48 -15.87
C LEU A 145 11.50 -20.79 -17.19
N ARG A 146 12.73 -21.28 -17.14
CA ARG A 146 13.57 -21.54 -18.33
C ARG A 146 12.99 -22.60 -19.26
N SER A 147 12.16 -23.49 -18.74
CA SER A 147 11.46 -24.50 -19.54
C SER A 147 10.32 -23.91 -20.39
N LEU A 148 9.89 -22.68 -20.08
CA LEU A 148 8.78 -22.05 -20.77
C LEU A 148 9.24 -21.24 -22.00
N PRO A 149 8.62 -21.42 -23.18
CA PRO A 149 8.88 -20.59 -24.34
C PRO A 149 8.67 -19.10 -24.04
N GLY A 150 9.67 -18.26 -24.36
CA GLY A 150 9.63 -16.82 -24.11
C GLY A 150 10.09 -16.37 -22.69
N PHE A 151 10.58 -17.32 -21.84
CA PHE A 151 11.16 -17.05 -20.54
C PHE A 151 12.68 -17.39 -20.56
N GLY A 152 13.46 -16.55 -21.21
CA GLY A 152 14.92 -16.71 -21.22
C GLY A 152 15.56 -16.28 -19.89
N ALA A 153 16.82 -16.70 -19.68
CA ALA A 153 17.60 -16.39 -18.48
C ALA A 153 17.68 -14.88 -18.12
N ALA A 154 17.63 -14.00 -19.13
CA ALA A 154 17.62 -12.55 -18.92
C ALA A 154 16.32 -12.07 -18.25
N LEU A 155 15.18 -12.61 -18.67
CA LEU A 155 13.87 -12.31 -18.06
C LEU A 155 13.80 -12.88 -16.65
N GLU A 156 14.23 -14.13 -16.45
CA GLU A 156 14.27 -14.76 -15.14
C GLU A 156 15.08 -13.95 -14.13
N ARG A 157 16.31 -13.52 -14.49
CA ARG A 157 17.13 -12.64 -13.64
C ARG A 157 16.46 -11.30 -13.36
N ARG A 158 15.75 -10.72 -14.34
CA ARG A 158 15.00 -9.47 -14.17
C ARG A 158 13.82 -9.65 -13.22
N LEU A 159 13.08 -10.75 -13.32
CA LEU A 159 11.99 -11.10 -12.43
C LEU A 159 12.50 -11.40 -11.02
N ALA A 160 13.59 -12.15 -10.87
CA ALA A 160 14.21 -12.39 -9.57
C ALA A 160 14.55 -11.08 -8.85
N ARG A 161 15.16 -10.11 -9.55
CA ARG A 161 15.45 -8.78 -8.99
C ARG A 161 14.18 -7.95 -8.69
N ALA A 162 13.15 -8.09 -9.51
CA ALA A 162 11.90 -7.37 -9.29
C ALA A 162 11.14 -7.98 -8.11
N LEU A 163 11.08 -9.30 -7.99
CA LEU A 163 10.42 -10.02 -6.91
C LEU A 163 11.12 -9.82 -5.55
N SER A 164 12.45 -9.68 -5.55
CA SER A 164 13.17 -9.27 -4.35
C SER A 164 12.89 -7.81 -3.93
N ARG A 165 12.33 -7.00 -4.84
CA ARG A 165 11.96 -5.60 -4.65
C ARG A 165 10.45 -5.35 -4.74
N ALA A 166 9.67 -6.36 -5.18
CA ALA A 166 8.23 -6.20 -5.35
C ALA A 166 7.60 -5.91 -3.99
N PRO A 167 6.82 -4.83 -3.88
CA PRO A 167 5.97 -4.67 -2.73
C PRO A 167 5.02 -5.87 -2.67
N LEU A 168 4.83 -6.40 -1.50
CA LEU A 168 3.81 -7.38 -1.19
C LEU A 168 2.45 -6.90 -1.73
N GLN A 169 1.54 -7.83 -1.97
CA GLN A 169 0.18 -7.51 -2.43
C GLN A 169 -0.39 -6.37 -1.58
N ARG A 170 -0.77 -5.26 -2.25
CA ARG A 170 -1.27 -4.09 -1.51
C ARG A 170 -2.67 -4.38 -0.98
N THR A 171 -2.83 -4.18 0.31
CA THR A 171 -4.08 -4.41 1.04
C THR A 171 -4.78 -3.06 1.24
N PRO A 172 -6.09 -2.96 0.95
CA PRO A 172 -6.85 -1.76 1.24
C PRO A 172 -6.72 -1.36 2.72
N ARG A 173 -6.61 -0.06 2.99
CA ARG A 173 -6.50 0.47 4.35
C ARG A 173 -7.60 -0.05 5.28
N LEU A 174 -8.83 -0.12 4.78
CA LEU A 174 -9.99 -0.58 5.57
C LEU A 174 -9.83 -2.03 6.05
N GLU A 175 -9.09 -2.86 5.32
CA GLU A 175 -8.79 -4.24 5.68
C GLU A 175 -7.54 -4.34 6.57
N ALA A 176 -6.50 -3.55 6.26
CA ALA A 176 -5.23 -3.58 6.99
C ALA A 176 -5.32 -2.92 8.38
N GLN A 177 -6.14 -1.88 8.54
CA GLN A 177 -6.21 -1.11 9.77
C GLN A 177 -6.71 -1.91 10.98
N PRO A 178 -7.79 -2.72 10.90
CA PRO A 178 -8.19 -3.59 12.01
C PRO A 178 -7.12 -4.61 12.39
N VAL A 179 -6.43 -5.17 11.40
CA VAL A 179 -5.35 -6.14 11.63
C VAL A 179 -4.17 -5.47 12.34
N ALA A 180 -3.77 -4.28 11.89
CA ALA A 180 -2.69 -3.51 12.50
C ALA A 180 -3.03 -3.13 13.96
N GLU A 181 -4.28 -2.74 14.22
CA GLU A 181 -4.73 -2.41 15.57
C GLU A 181 -4.75 -3.64 16.49
N ALA A 182 -5.19 -4.80 15.99
CA ALA A 182 -5.14 -6.06 16.75
C ALA A 182 -3.70 -6.45 17.11
N LEU A 183 -2.75 -6.32 16.17
CA LEU A 183 -1.33 -6.56 16.44
C LEU A 183 -0.76 -5.56 17.45
N ARG A 184 -1.12 -4.28 17.33
CA ARG A 184 -0.72 -3.24 18.31
C ARG A 184 -1.21 -3.57 19.72
N GLN A 185 -2.46 -3.99 19.87
CA GLN A 185 -3.01 -4.40 21.17
C GLN A 185 -2.30 -5.64 21.73
N SER A 186 -2.00 -6.62 20.85
CA SER A 186 -1.23 -7.80 21.26
C SER A 186 0.16 -7.44 21.74
N LEU A 187 0.82 -6.46 21.11
CA LEU A 187 2.13 -5.95 21.56
C LEU A 187 2.04 -5.27 22.93
N LEU A 188 1.01 -4.45 23.16
CA LEU A 188 0.82 -3.79 24.46
C LEU A 188 0.55 -4.77 25.61
N ALA A 189 0.06 -5.97 25.29
CA ALA A 189 -0.13 -7.03 26.29
C ALA A 189 1.17 -7.79 26.61
N VAL A 190 2.25 -7.58 25.86
CA VAL A 190 3.55 -8.23 26.12
C VAL A 190 4.22 -7.55 27.33
N PRO A 191 4.60 -8.30 28.39
CA PRO A 191 5.30 -7.73 29.54
C PRO A 191 6.54 -6.94 29.15
N GLY A 192 6.68 -5.73 29.67
CA GLY A 192 7.81 -4.84 29.39
C GLY A 192 7.64 -3.95 28.17
N VAL A 193 6.54 -4.05 27.43
CA VAL A 193 6.17 -3.08 26.38
C VAL A 193 5.43 -1.90 27.03
N GLU A 194 6.03 -0.72 26.93
CA GLU A 194 5.47 0.52 27.49
C GLU A 194 4.54 1.23 26.49
N ARG A 195 4.88 1.13 25.19
CA ARG A 195 4.15 1.77 24.10
C ARG A 195 4.24 0.91 22.85
N ALA A 196 3.20 0.96 22.02
CA ALA A 196 3.20 0.40 20.68
C ALA A 196 2.34 1.25 19.77
N ASP A 197 2.84 1.56 18.57
CA ASP A 197 2.13 2.33 17.56
C ASP A 197 2.25 1.69 16.17
N VAL A 198 1.19 1.86 15.38
CA VAL A 198 1.23 1.60 13.94
C VAL A 198 2.04 2.70 13.29
N ALA A 199 2.89 2.33 12.34
CA ALA A 199 3.76 3.23 11.61
C ALA A 199 3.52 3.12 10.08
N GLY A 200 4.51 3.41 9.27
CA GLY A 200 4.54 3.18 7.84
C GLY A 200 3.47 3.92 7.05
N SER A 201 3.14 3.31 5.93
CA SER A 201 2.16 3.86 4.99
C SER A 201 0.75 3.91 5.58
N LEU A 202 0.43 3.00 6.50
CA LEU A 202 -0.87 2.96 7.19
C LEU A 202 -1.05 4.18 8.09
N ARG A 203 -0.04 4.53 8.89
CA ARG A 203 -0.04 5.73 9.74
C ARG A 203 -0.11 7.01 8.92
N ARG A 204 0.53 7.03 7.74
CA ARG A 204 0.47 8.17 6.81
C ARG A 204 -0.87 8.30 6.07
N GLY A 205 -1.82 7.39 6.29
CA GLY A 205 -3.16 7.48 5.73
C GLY A 205 -3.29 7.05 4.28
N ARG A 206 -2.36 6.22 3.77
CA ARG A 206 -2.45 5.67 2.40
C ARG A 206 -3.73 4.84 2.23
N SER A 207 -4.33 4.91 1.05
CA SER A 207 -5.55 4.15 0.72
C SER A 207 -5.31 2.64 0.68
N ASP A 208 -4.06 2.24 0.44
CA ASP A 208 -3.60 0.87 0.38
C ASP A 208 -2.17 0.75 0.93
N VAL A 209 -1.84 -0.38 1.51
CA VAL A 209 -0.55 -0.66 2.14
C VAL A 209 0.04 -1.97 1.63
N GLY A 210 1.38 -2.06 1.56
CA GLY A 210 2.09 -3.29 1.20
C GLY A 210 2.36 -4.19 2.40
N ASP A 211 2.52 -3.57 3.55
CA ASP A 211 2.89 -4.16 4.83
C ASP A 211 2.29 -3.38 5.98
N ILE A 212 2.33 -3.95 7.17
CA ILE A 212 2.01 -3.29 8.43
C ILE A 212 3.32 -3.03 9.16
N ASP A 213 3.66 -1.76 9.33
CA ASP A 213 4.79 -1.36 10.16
C ASP A 213 4.34 -1.07 11.59
N LEU A 214 5.04 -1.64 12.57
CA LEU A 214 4.81 -1.47 14.00
C LEU A 214 6.08 -1.04 14.71
N VAL A 215 5.95 -0.18 15.70
CA VAL A 215 7.06 0.21 16.60
C VAL A 215 6.61 -0.01 18.02
N ALA A 216 7.45 -0.67 18.82
CA ALA A 216 7.23 -0.88 20.25
C ALA A 216 8.37 -0.25 21.07
N ALA A 217 8.02 0.40 22.17
CA ALA A 217 8.96 0.82 23.21
C ALA A 217 9.08 -0.29 24.26
N ALA A 218 10.25 -0.86 24.40
CA ALA A 218 10.51 -1.85 25.44
C ALA A 218 11.97 -1.87 25.85
N SER A 219 12.19 -2.17 27.14
CA SER A 219 13.51 -2.47 27.70
C SER A 219 13.57 -3.96 27.98
N GLY A 220 14.04 -4.77 27.00
CA GLY A 220 14.17 -6.22 27.16
C GLY A 220 13.94 -7.05 25.90
N ALA A 221 14.39 -8.31 25.95
CA ALA A 221 14.73 -9.08 24.76
C ALA A 221 13.60 -9.91 24.11
N ASN A 222 12.41 -10.01 24.69
CA ASN A 222 11.44 -11.03 24.26
C ASN A 222 10.28 -10.52 23.40
N VAL A 223 10.21 -9.23 23.09
CA VAL A 223 9.09 -8.66 22.34
C VAL A 223 9.03 -9.22 20.92
N THR A 224 10.17 -9.34 20.25
CA THR A 224 10.22 -9.93 18.89
C THR A 224 9.85 -11.42 18.90
N VAL A 225 10.16 -12.14 19.99
CA VAL A 225 9.77 -13.55 20.17
C VAL A 225 8.26 -13.65 20.37
N ALA A 226 7.70 -12.83 21.28
CA ALA A 226 6.26 -12.78 21.53
C ALA A 226 5.48 -12.39 20.28
N PHE A 227 5.93 -11.38 19.55
CA PHE A 227 5.33 -10.96 18.29
C PHE A 227 5.32 -12.09 17.25
N SER A 228 6.44 -12.82 17.13
CA SER A 228 6.56 -13.93 16.18
C SER A 228 5.71 -15.16 16.56
N ALA A 229 5.24 -15.23 17.81
CA ALA A 229 4.40 -16.32 18.31
C ALA A 229 2.90 -15.97 18.37
N LEU A 230 2.49 -14.79 17.87
CA LEU A 230 1.08 -14.39 17.84
C LEU A 230 0.25 -15.37 16.99
N PRO A 231 -1.00 -15.65 17.37
CA PRO A 231 -1.87 -16.58 16.62
C PRO A 231 -2.14 -16.15 15.17
N GLN A 232 -1.99 -14.86 14.87
CA GLN A 232 -2.16 -14.30 13.52
C GLN A 232 -0.97 -14.55 12.61
N VAL A 233 0.18 -14.99 13.15
CA VAL A 233 1.41 -15.23 12.40
C VAL A 233 1.36 -16.60 11.75
N GLU A 234 1.45 -16.64 10.42
CA GLU A 234 1.56 -17.84 9.62
C GLU A 234 3.03 -18.28 9.47
N GLU A 235 3.94 -17.31 9.26
CA GLU A 235 5.34 -17.57 9.01
C GLU A 235 6.23 -16.45 9.58
N VAL A 236 7.37 -16.84 10.15
CA VAL A 236 8.41 -15.91 10.59
C VAL A 236 9.45 -15.77 9.48
N LEU A 237 9.43 -14.62 8.78
CA LEU A 237 10.34 -14.34 7.67
C LEU A 237 11.75 -13.96 8.17
N SER A 238 11.81 -13.16 9.22
CA SER A 238 13.08 -12.85 9.90
C SER A 238 12.83 -12.44 11.35
N ARG A 239 13.79 -12.71 12.23
CA ARG A 239 13.75 -12.30 13.63
C ARG A 239 15.14 -12.03 14.17
N GLY A 240 15.31 -10.87 14.77
CA GLY A 240 16.48 -10.42 15.50
C GLY A 240 16.11 -9.85 16.86
N PRO A 241 17.09 -9.32 17.60
CA PRO A 241 16.86 -8.78 18.95
C PRO A 241 15.88 -7.59 18.98
N SER A 242 15.95 -6.70 17.98
CA SER A 242 15.15 -5.47 17.89
C SER A 242 14.22 -5.41 16.70
N ARG A 243 14.21 -6.41 15.83
CA ARG A 243 13.37 -6.45 14.63
C ARG A 243 12.82 -7.83 14.38
N ALA A 244 11.57 -7.87 13.92
CA ALA A 244 10.97 -9.09 13.41
C ALA A 244 10.11 -8.75 12.20
N THR A 245 10.12 -9.63 11.21
CA THR A 245 9.26 -9.60 10.04
C THR A 245 8.51 -10.91 9.98
N VAL A 246 7.19 -10.83 9.92
CA VAL A 246 6.31 -12.00 9.88
C VAL A 246 5.35 -11.89 8.72
N ARG A 247 4.86 -13.04 8.27
CA ARG A 247 3.71 -13.14 7.39
C ARG A 247 2.50 -13.51 8.22
N LEU A 248 1.43 -12.78 8.07
CA LEU A 248 0.17 -13.03 8.74
C LEU A 248 -0.68 -14.03 7.93
N ILE A 249 -1.58 -14.71 8.60
CA ILE A 249 -2.66 -15.48 7.96
C ILE A 249 -3.39 -14.53 7.01
N GLY A 250 -3.50 -14.91 5.73
CA GLY A 250 -4.02 -14.03 4.67
C GLY A 250 -2.94 -13.31 3.85
N GLY A 251 -1.64 -13.55 4.15
CA GLY A 251 -0.51 -13.17 3.29
C GLY A 251 0.06 -11.78 3.52
N LEU A 252 -0.57 -10.93 4.35
CA LEU A 252 -0.08 -9.59 4.66
C LEU A 252 1.17 -9.69 5.54
N GLN A 253 2.21 -8.93 5.18
CA GLN A 253 3.44 -8.86 5.99
C GLN A 253 3.28 -7.86 7.13
N ALA A 254 3.90 -8.16 8.26
CA ALA A 254 4.03 -7.21 9.36
C ALA A 254 5.48 -7.13 9.84
N ASP A 255 5.96 -5.89 9.97
CA ASP A 255 7.30 -5.54 10.40
C ASP A 255 7.26 -4.86 11.76
N LEU A 256 8.01 -5.39 12.73
CA LEU A 256 8.15 -4.83 14.07
C LEU A 256 9.56 -4.28 14.27
N LEU A 257 9.65 -3.04 14.76
CA LEU A 257 10.85 -2.48 15.38
C LEU A 257 10.63 -2.29 16.87
N VAL A 258 11.47 -2.87 17.68
CA VAL A 258 11.54 -2.65 19.12
C VAL A 258 12.67 -1.67 19.43
N ALA A 259 12.33 -0.57 20.08
CA ALA A 259 13.28 0.47 20.47
C ALA A 259 13.25 0.72 21.98
N PRO A 260 14.38 1.10 22.59
CA PRO A 260 14.36 1.60 23.95
C PRO A 260 13.44 2.84 24.08
N PRO A 261 12.78 3.03 25.25
CA PRO A 261 11.83 4.14 25.45
C PRO A 261 12.39 5.51 25.06
N GLU A 262 13.66 5.75 25.31
CA GLU A 262 14.35 6.99 24.97
C GLU A 262 14.68 7.17 23.46
N SER A 263 14.50 6.13 22.66
CA SER A 263 14.67 6.14 21.20
C SER A 263 13.34 6.01 20.45
N TYR A 264 12.25 5.86 21.17
CA TYR A 264 10.95 5.50 20.60
C TYR A 264 10.45 6.49 19.53
N GLY A 265 10.56 7.81 19.81
CA GLY A 265 10.13 8.83 18.86
C GLY A 265 10.95 8.83 17.56
N ALA A 266 12.26 8.62 17.68
CA ALA A 266 13.13 8.52 16.51
C ALA A 266 12.82 7.23 15.70
N ALA A 267 12.54 6.12 16.36
CA ALA A 267 12.13 4.87 15.73
C ALA A 267 10.78 5.04 15.02
N LEU A 268 9.81 5.67 15.67
CA LEU A 268 8.47 5.93 15.13
C LEU A 268 8.54 6.86 13.90
N LEU A 269 9.34 7.93 13.98
CA LEU A 269 9.62 8.83 12.86
C LEU A 269 10.22 8.06 11.69
N HIS A 270 11.25 7.24 11.96
CA HIS A 270 11.95 6.47 10.95
C HIS A 270 11.04 5.48 10.23
N PHE A 271 10.26 4.71 10.98
CA PHE A 271 9.32 3.72 10.45
C PHE A 271 8.09 4.36 9.80
N THR A 272 7.60 5.49 10.33
CA THR A 272 6.52 6.22 9.67
C THR A 272 6.93 6.69 8.27
N GLY A 273 8.16 7.15 8.08
CA GLY A 273 8.64 7.65 6.78
C GLY A 273 7.92 8.94 6.35
N SER A 274 7.78 9.23 5.05
CA SER A 274 8.17 8.38 3.92
C SER A 274 9.71 8.27 3.78
N LYS A 275 10.17 7.43 2.87
CA LYS A 275 11.60 7.36 2.52
C LYS A 275 12.15 8.73 2.09
N ALA A 276 11.38 9.47 1.28
CA ALA A 276 11.76 10.81 0.81
C ALA A 276 11.87 11.79 1.99
N HIS A 277 10.90 11.76 2.90
CA HIS A 277 10.89 12.59 4.10
C HIS A 277 12.09 12.28 5.02
N ASN A 278 12.36 11.01 5.30
CA ASN A 278 13.52 10.60 6.09
C ASN A 278 14.86 11.02 5.46
N ILE A 279 14.98 10.97 4.13
CA ILE A 279 16.17 11.46 3.41
C ILE A 279 16.33 12.96 3.60
N ALA A 280 15.25 13.75 3.51
CA ALA A 280 15.29 15.20 3.68
C ALA A 280 15.71 15.58 5.11
N LEU A 281 15.13 14.95 6.13
CA LEU A 281 15.50 15.17 7.53
C LEU A 281 16.97 14.80 7.81
N ARG A 282 17.44 13.67 7.30
CA ARG A 282 18.86 13.27 7.44
C ARG A 282 19.81 14.24 6.75
N ARG A 283 19.43 14.80 5.60
CA ARG A 283 20.22 15.84 4.92
C ARG A 283 20.30 17.12 5.74
N LEU A 284 19.17 17.54 6.33
CA LEU A 284 19.14 18.70 7.23
C LEU A 284 20.02 18.46 8.45
N ALA A 285 19.86 17.33 9.14
CA ALA A 285 20.68 16.96 10.29
C ALA A 285 22.19 17.05 9.97
N ARG A 286 22.62 16.48 8.83
CA ARG A 286 24.03 16.54 8.39
C ARG A 286 24.51 17.98 8.17
N ARG A 287 23.69 18.87 7.61
CA ARG A 287 24.05 20.29 7.42
C ARG A 287 24.27 21.01 8.75
N GLN A 288 23.60 20.53 9.81
CA GLN A 288 23.73 21.04 11.17
C GLN A 288 24.84 20.33 11.99
N GLY A 289 25.64 19.46 11.36
CA GLY A 289 26.66 18.66 12.05
C GLY A 289 26.07 17.55 12.95
N LEU A 290 24.82 17.13 12.68
CA LEU A 290 24.10 16.10 13.44
C LEU A 290 23.92 14.82 12.63
N LYS A 291 23.69 13.70 13.33
CA LYS A 291 23.40 12.38 12.77
C LYS A 291 22.02 11.90 13.21
N LEU A 292 21.09 11.72 12.27
CA LEU A 292 19.76 11.18 12.52
C LEU A 292 19.66 9.73 12.04
N ASN A 293 19.21 8.85 12.93
CA ASN A 293 18.86 7.45 12.61
C ASN A 293 17.65 7.00 13.44
N GLU A 294 17.30 5.72 13.39
CA GLU A 294 16.17 5.13 14.14
C GLU A 294 16.37 5.13 15.66
N TRP A 295 17.56 5.40 16.15
CA TRP A 295 17.89 5.40 17.58
C TRP A 295 17.91 6.82 18.17
N GLY A 296 17.87 7.85 17.33
CA GLY A 296 17.88 9.23 17.80
C GLY A 296 18.53 10.22 16.87
N LEU A 297 18.56 11.46 17.31
CA LEU A 297 19.37 12.54 16.79
C LEU A 297 20.61 12.70 17.67
N PHE A 298 21.79 12.67 17.06
CA PHE A 298 23.07 12.66 17.76
C PHE A 298 23.92 13.85 17.35
N LYS A 299 24.63 14.42 18.34
CA LYS A 299 25.77 15.31 18.14
C LYS A 299 27.02 14.57 18.59
N ALA A 300 27.91 14.25 17.64
CA ALA A 300 28.96 13.23 17.85
C ALA A 300 28.32 11.92 18.37
N GLU A 301 28.77 11.38 19.52
CA GLU A 301 28.23 10.18 20.14
C GLU A 301 27.07 10.44 21.13
N GLN A 302 26.79 11.71 21.44
CA GLN A 302 25.75 12.09 22.38
C GLN A 302 24.38 12.17 21.70
N ARG A 303 23.39 11.40 22.18
CA ARG A 303 22.00 11.56 21.77
C ARG A 303 21.42 12.84 22.38
N ILE A 304 20.90 13.72 21.52
CA ILE A 304 20.31 15.01 21.91
C ILE A 304 18.78 15.02 21.81
N ALA A 305 18.19 14.11 21.01
CA ALA A 305 16.74 13.93 20.89
C ALA A 305 16.42 12.50 20.42
N GLY A 306 15.19 12.04 20.68
CA GLY A 306 14.76 10.72 20.23
C GLY A 306 13.58 10.11 21.00
N LYS A 307 13.21 10.66 22.15
CA LYS A 307 12.14 10.11 23.00
C LYS A 307 10.75 10.29 22.38
N THR A 308 10.55 11.42 21.68
CA THR A 308 9.33 11.72 20.93
C THR A 308 9.68 12.20 19.52
N GLU A 309 8.73 12.15 18.58
CA GLU A 309 8.92 12.76 17.26
C GLU A 309 9.13 14.28 17.39
N ALA A 310 8.34 14.92 18.26
CA ALA A 310 8.45 16.35 18.55
C ALA A 310 9.86 16.76 18.99
N ASP A 311 10.52 15.96 19.86
CA ASP A 311 11.90 16.22 20.27
C ASP A 311 12.85 16.25 19.08
N VAL A 312 12.70 15.30 18.15
CA VAL A 312 13.57 15.20 16.97
C VAL A 312 13.34 16.36 16.03
N TYR A 313 12.07 16.71 15.74
CA TYR A 313 11.76 17.87 14.89
C TYR A 313 12.21 19.17 15.55
N GLY A 314 11.92 19.34 16.84
CA GLY A 314 12.32 20.55 17.60
C GLY A 314 13.82 20.74 17.62
N ALA A 315 14.60 19.69 17.84
CA ALA A 315 16.07 19.76 17.82
C ALA A 315 16.66 20.03 16.41
N LEU A 316 15.89 19.79 15.34
CA LEU A 316 16.23 20.19 13.97
C LEU A 316 15.72 21.59 13.60
N GLY A 317 15.04 22.29 14.54
CA GLY A 317 14.45 23.61 14.31
C GLY A 317 13.18 23.59 13.46
N LEU A 318 12.45 22.45 13.44
CA LEU A 318 11.27 22.23 12.62
C LEU A 318 10.02 22.00 13.48
N THR A 319 8.85 22.38 12.94
CA THR A 319 7.56 21.99 13.48
C THR A 319 7.27 20.53 13.10
N GLU A 320 6.74 19.74 14.01
CA GLU A 320 6.34 18.36 13.71
C GLU A 320 5.13 18.34 12.76
N PRO A 321 5.25 17.78 11.53
CA PRO A 321 4.11 17.65 10.62
C PRO A 321 3.30 16.40 10.98
N PRO A 322 1.98 16.42 10.77
CA PRO A 322 1.19 15.20 10.90
C PRO A 322 1.65 14.14 9.88
N PRO A 323 1.48 12.84 10.20
CA PRO A 323 2.00 11.75 9.36
C PRO A 323 1.61 11.82 7.88
N TRP A 324 0.36 12.22 7.58
CA TRP A 324 -0.15 12.30 6.19
C TRP A 324 0.52 13.40 5.33
N GLN A 325 1.20 14.35 5.94
CA GLN A 325 2.00 15.37 5.22
C GLN A 325 3.42 14.91 4.90
N ARG A 326 3.84 13.73 5.36
CA ARG A 326 5.22 13.22 5.23
C ARG A 326 5.44 12.40 3.95
N GLU A 327 4.59 12.51 2.93
CA GLU A 327 4.71 11.71 1.69
C GLU A 327 5.82 12.18 0.78
N THR A 328 6.17 13.45 0.83
CA THR A 328 7.20 14.06 -0.03
C THR A 328 8.50 14.30 0.74
N GLY A 329 9.56 14.70 0.00
CA GLY A 329 10.82 15.17 0.59
C GLY A 329 10.80 16.63 1.05
N SER A 330 9.64 17.28 1.06
CA SER A 330 9.49 18.63 1.59
C SER A 330 9.69 18.64 3.10
N LEU A 331 10.50 19.55 3.58
CA LEU A 331 10.66 19.76 5.02
C LEU A 331 9.48 20.58 5.56
N PRO A 332 9.02 20.30 6.79
CA PRO A 332 8.02 21.13 7.45
C PRO A 332 8.57 22.53 7.75
N PRO A 333 7.69 23.50 8.06
CA PRO A 333 8.11 24.85 8.38
C PRO A 333 9.05 24.89 9.61
N PRO A 334 9.93 25.88 9.68
CA PRO A 334 10.75 26.10 10.87
C PRO A 334 9.84 26.39 12.07
N LEU A 335 10.37 26.13 13.26
CA LEU A 335 9.73 26.57 14.50
C LEU A 335 9.51 28.07 14.46
N PRO A 336 8.36 28.57 14.96
CA PRO A 336 8.18 30.00 15.12
C PRO A 336 9.32 30.58 15.98
N THR A 337 9.91 31.67 15.53
CA THR A 337 10.88 32.40 16.33
C THR A 337 10.15 32.97 17.56
N PRO A 338 10.70 32.84 18.77
CA PRO A 338 10.11 33.40 19.98
C PRO A 338 9.95 34.91 19.95
#